data_b4058b47e26b45ca96e7d3208f1d1310
#
_entry.id   b4058b47e26b45ca96e7d3208f1d1310
#
_cell.length_a   1.000
_cell.length_b   1.000
_cell.length_c   1.000
_cell.angle_alpha   90.00
_cell.angle_beta   90.00
_cell.angle_gamma   90.00
#
_symmetry.space_group_name_H-M   'P 1'
#
loop_
_entity.id
_entity.type
_entity.pdbx_description
1 polymer ?
#
loop_
_entity_poly.entity_id
_entity_poly.type
_entity_poly.pdbx_seq_one_letter_code
_entity_poly.pdbx_strand_id
1 'polypeptide(L)'
;AKTTAADVLAQMPAAKQTAYNKLIGDLSSTGEEGVLMLVNMINAPGKGSNANVDYALSGLTHYVMAKGEENARLVTANAYLKALEMVNERETKAFIIRQLQMLGKDECIETLASYLNDESLSGPAARALAANGSEKAGQALVAALKRRSGSPKTQKDVIRAIADAQVKEAETVLLALQGAADPNMQKEVLYALSCVGGSNSLPVLAKAAENAGYTMEITGANEAYI
;
A
#
# COMPACT_ATOMS: atom_id res chain seq x y z
N ALA A 1 4.50 36.67 11.39
CA ALA A 1 4.34 35.40 12.11
C ALA A 1 4.49 34.26 11.09
N LYS A 2 5.09 33.13 11.47
CA LYS A 2 5.22 31.95 10.60
C LYS A 2 3.86 31.25 10.52
N THR A 3 3.35 30.99 9.31
CA THR A 3 2.10 30.26 9.10
C THR A 3 2.22 28.85 9.67
N THR A 4 1.24 28.43 10.45
CA THR A 4 1.17 27.07 11.02
C THR A 4 0.21 26.19 10.23
N ALA A 5 0.28 24.86 10.40
CA ALA A 5 -0.67 23.93 9.81
C ALA A 5 -2.11 24.19 10.31
N ALA A 6 -2.27 24.61 11.55
CA ALA A 6 -3.58 25.01 12.10
C ALA A 6 -4.16 26.24 11.40
N ASP A 7 -3.32 27.23 11.07
CA ASP A 7 -3.75 28.43 10.33
C ASP A 7 -4.21 28.07 8.91
N VAL A 8 -3.55 27.11 8.27
CA VAL A 8 -3.95 26.58 6.96
C VAL A 8 -5.28 25.85 7.06
N LEU A 9 -5.40 24.95 8.03
CA LEU A 9 -6.62 24.16 8.22
C LEU A 9 -7.85 25.01 8.51
N ALA A 10 -7.70 26.10 9.26
CA ALA A 10 -8.77 27.03 9.58
C ALA A 10 -9.36 27.72 8.33
N GLN A 11 -8.63 27.73 7.21
CA GLN A 11 -9.05 28.31 5.94
C GLN A 11 -9.57 27.27 4.95
N MET A 12 -9.66 26.00 5.36
CA MET A 12 -10.19 24.90 4.53
C MET A 12 -11.69 24.66 4.81
N PRO A 13 -12.46 24.24 3.81
CA PRO A 13 -12.08 24.12 2.40
C PRO A 13 -11.99 25.48 1.70
N ALA A 14 -11.04 25.59 0.76
CA ALA A 14 -10.87 26.83 0.00
C ALA A 14 -11.91 26.93 -1.13
N ALA A 15 -12.51 28.13 -1.26
CA ALA A 15 -13.55 28.38 -2.26
C ALA A 15 -13.03 28.48 -3.71
N LYS A 16 -11.73 28.77 -3.88
CA LYS A 16 -11.10 28.95 -5.19
C LYS A 16 -9.82 28.12 -5.29
N GLN A 17 -9.54 27.59 -6.47
CA GLN A 17 -8.34 26.79 -6.75
C GLN A 17 -7.03 27.53 -6.43
N THR A 18 -6.98 28.84 -6.73
CA THR A 18 -5.79 29.65 -6.45
C THR A 18 -5.54 29.80 -4.95
N ALA A 19 -6.59 29.99 -4.15
CA ALA A 19 -6.49 30.03 -2.69
C ALA A 19 -6.08 28.65 -2.13
N TYR A 20 -6.65 27.58 -2.67
CA TYR A 20 -6.26 26.20 -2.31
C TYR A 20 -4.79 25.93 -2.59
N ASN A 21 -4.30 26.23 -3.80
CA ASN A 21 -2.90 26.02 -4.16
C ASN A 21 -1.94 26.78 -3.24
N LYS A 22 -2.30 28.02 -2.88
CA LYS A 22 -1.52 28.81 -1.92
C LYS A 22 -1.49 28.14 -0.54
N LEU A 23 -2.65 27.71 -0.03
CA LEU A 23 -2.76 27.09 1.29
C LEU A 23 -1.95 25.78 1.36
N ILE A 24 -1.98 24.96 0.30
CA ILE A 24 -1.19 23.73 0.24
C ILE A 24 0.31 24.04 0.16
N GLY A 25 0.73 25.05 -0.59
CA GLY A 25 2.12 25.50 -0.61
C GLY A 25 2.59 26.00 0.78
N ASP A 26 1.74 26.77 1.47
CA ASP A 26 2.00 27.21 2.84
C ASP A 26 2.10 26.01 3.80
N LEU A 27 1.24 25.01 3.65
CA LEU A 27 1.29 23.77 4.42
C LEU A 27 2.59 22.99 4.15
N SER A 28 3.00 22.84 2.89
CA SER A 28 4.27 22.23 2.52
C SER A 28 5.46 22.90 3.21
N SER A 29 5.42 24.22 3.32
CA SER A 29 6.46 25.02 3.99
C SER A 29 6.54 24.79 5.51
N THR A 30 5.52 24.19 6.13
CA THR A 30 5.56 23.83 7.56
C THR A 30 6.40 22.61 7.85
N GLY A 31 6.75 21.82 6.83
CA GLY A 31 7.59 20.64 6.94
C GLY A 31 7.00 19.52 7.79
N GLU A 32 7.86 18.74 8.45
CA GLU A 32 7.47 17.61 9.30
C GLU A 32 6.49 18.01 10.40
N GLU A 33 6.75 19.12 11.07
CA GLU A 33 5.94 19.61 12.19
C GLU A 33 4.47 19.81 11.79
N GLY A 34 4.23 20.39 10.61
CA GLY A 34 2.88 20.61 10.13
C GLY A 34 2.14 19.32 9.79
N VAL A 35 2.80 18.35 9.20
CA VAL A 35 2.22 17.01 8.91
C VAL A 35 1.84 16.32 10.22
N LEU A 36 2.75 16.29 11.20
CA LEU A 36 2.50 15.65 12.50
C LEU A 36 1.37 16.33 13.25
N MET A 37 1.29 17.65 13.19
CA MET A 37 0.18 18.41 13.78
C MET A 37 -1.16 17.99 13.19
N LEU A 38 -1.27 17.93 11.86
CA LEU A 38 -2.52 17.54 11.19
C LEU A 38 -2.89 16.07 11.46
N VAL A 39 -1.92 15.17 11.46
CA VAL A 39 -2.18 13.76 11.79
C VAL A 39 -2.74 13.63 13.21
N ASN A 40 -2.22 14.38 14.17
CA ASN A 40 -2.71 14.38 15.54
C ASN A 40 -4.13 14.96 15.70
N MET A 41 -4.62 15.70 14.69
CA MET A 41 -5.99 16.22 14.65
C MET A 41 -7.00 15.24 14.05
N ILE A 42 -6.54 14.09 13.52
CA ILE A 42 -7.45 13.06 12.99
C ILE A 42 -8.21 12.43 14.15
N ASN A 43 -9.54 12.52 14.09
CA ASN A 43 -10.41 11.89 15.06
C ASN A 43 -10.53 10.37 14.80
N ALA A 44 -10.63 9.60 15.88
CA ALA A 44 -11.00 8.20 15.80
C ALA A 44 -12.40 8.03 15.16
N PRO A 45 -12.70 6.87 14.56
CA PRO A 45 -13.99 6.62 13.94
C PRO A 45 -15.16 6.95 14.86
N GLY A 46 -16.11 7.72 14.36
CA GLY A 46 -17.31 8.15 15.12
C GLY A 46 -17.08 9.27 16.14
N LYS A 47 -15.88 9.83 16.27
CA LYS A 47 -15.56 10.89 17.24
C LYS A 47 -15.56 12.30 16.65
N GLY A 48 -15.72 12.44 15.35
CA GLY A 48 -15.77 13.73 14.69
C GLY A 48 -15.50 13.62 13.19
N SER A 49 -15.64 14.74 12.48
CA SER A 49 -15.33 14.82 11.06
C SER A 49 -13.82 15.01 10.83
N ASN A 50 -13.27 14.24 9.89
CA ASN A 50 -11.88 14.36 9.43
C ASN A 50 -11.77 15.04 8.05
N ALA A 51 -12.89 15.49 7.48
CA ALA A 51 -12.96 15.96 6.10
C ALA A 51 -11.90 17.03 5.76
N ASN A 52 -11.73 18.03 6.60
CA ASN A 52 -10.78 19.11 6.34
C ASN A 52 -9.32 18.67 6.50
N VAL A 53 -9.03 17.82 7.49
CA VAL A 53 -7.68 17.27 7.71
C VAL A 53 -7.30 16.34 6.57
N ASP A 54 -8.20 15.44 6.18
CA ASP A 54 -7.99 14.52 5.06
C ASP A 54 -7.78 15.29 3.76
N TYR A 55 -8.57 16.34 3.53
CA TYR A 55 -8.46 17.20 2.37
C TYR A 55 -7.11 17.93 2.32
N ALA A 56 -6.65 18.47 3.45
CA ALA A 56 -5.36 19.15 3.55
C ALA A 56 -4.18 18.18 3.34
N LEU A 57 -4.18 17.02 4.00
CA LEU A 57 -3.11 16.03 3.89
C LEU A 57 -3.07 15.38 2.49
N SER A 58 -4.21 15.05 1.91
CA SER A 58 -4.29 14.52 0.55
C SER A 58 -3.82 15.56 -0.48
N GLY A 59 -4.16 16.81 -0.28
CA GLY A 59 -3.69 17.92 -1.12
C GLY A 59 -2.18 18.10 -1.04
N LEU A 60 -1.61 18.02 0.16
CA LEU A 60 -0.16 18.06 0.36
C LEU A 60 0.54 16.91 -0.35
N THR A 61 0.01 15.69 -0.23
CA THR A 61 0.53 14.51 -0.92
C THR A 61 0.63 14.75 -2.43
N HIS A 62 -0.44 15.25 -3.05
CA HIS A 62 -0.42 15.58 -4.48
C HIS A 62 0.57 16.70 -4.82
N TYR A 63 0.63 17.74 -4.00
CA TYR A 63 1.52 18.87 -4.21
C TYR A 63 2.99 18.44 -4.25
N VAL A 64 3.44 17.64 -3.29
CA VAL A 64 4.84 17.21 -3.18
C VAL A 64 5.25 16.17 -4.22
N MET A 65 4.31 15.58 -4.93
CA MET A 65 4.58 14.68 -6.06
C MET A 65 4.89 15.44 -7.36
N ALA A 66 4.70 16.75 -7.39
CA ALA A 66 4.98 17.56 -8.58
C ALA A 66 6.49 17.61 -8.89
N LYS A 67 6.79 17.84 -10.17
CA LYS A 67 8.18 17.99 -10.62
C LYS A 67 8.87 19.13 -9.90
N GLY A 68 10.03 18.85 -9.32
CA GLY A 68 10.82 19.84 -8.60
C GLY A 68 10.59 19.85 -7.07
N GLU A 69 9.60 19.09 -6.59
CA GLU A 69 9.25 19.04 -5.16
C GLU A 69 9.88 17.84 -4.41
N GLU A 70 10.93 17.22 -4.95
CA GLU A 70 11.51 15.98 -4.39
C GLU A 70 11.94 16.12 -2.93
N ASN A 71 12.50 17.27 -2.55
CA ASN A 71 12.88 17.51 -1.16
C ASN A 71 11.65 17.60 -0.25
N ALA A 72 10.60 18.31 -0.67
CA ALA A 72 9.34 18.38 0.07
C ALA A 72 8.64 17.02 0.12
N ARG A 73 8.71 16.23 -0.97
CA ARG A 73 8.21 14.85 -0.99
C ARG A 73 8.87 14.00 0.10
N LEU A 74 10.21 14.02 0.16
CA LEU A 74 10.96 13.23 1.13
C LEU A 74 10.67 13.66 2.57
N VAL A 75 10.60 14.97 2.83
CA VAL A 75 10.22 15.51 4.14
C VAL A 75 8.83 15.03 4.54
N THR A 76 7.87 15.07 3.63
CA THR A 76 6.49 14.63 3.88
C THR A 76 6.44 13.11 4.10
N ALA A 77 7.14 12.31 3.29
CA ALA A 77 7.23 10.86 3.47
C ALA A 77 7.80 10.51 4.86
N ASN A 78 8.90 11.13 5.25
CA ASN A 78 9.51 10.91 6.57
C ASN A 78 8.59 11.33 7.72
N ALA A 79 7.83 12.42 7.56
CA ALA A 79 6.84 12.84 8.53
C ALA A 79 5.73 11.78 8.69
N TYR A 80 5.23 11.21 7.59
CA TYR A 80 4.25 10.12 7.65
C TYR A 80 4.83 8.84 8.29
N LEU A 81 6.06 8.49 8.00
CA LEU A 81 6.74 7.35 8.64
C LEU A 81 6.82 7.54 10.15
N LYS A 82 7.22 8.73 10.59
CA LYS A 82 7.25 9.08 12.01
C LYS A 82 5.86 9.07 12.66
N ALA A 83 4.85 9.56 11.95
CA ALA A 83 3.47 9.53 12.41
C ALA A 83 2.97 8.10 12.65
N LEU A 84 3.36 7.12 11.82
CA LEU A 84 3.01 5.71 12.01
C LEU A 84 3.51 5.14 13.33
N GLU A 85 4.65 5.60 13.83
CA GLU A 85 5.19 5.20 15.13
C GLU A 85 4.42 5.81 16.30
N MET A 86 3.84 7.00 16.11
CA MET A 86 3.17 7.77 17.14
C MET A 86 1.68 7.45 17.28
N VAL A 87 1.04 7.06 16.18
CA VAL A 87 -0.41 6.82 16.11
C VAL A 87 -0.74 5.39 16.51
N ASN A 88 -1.76 5.22 17.35
CA ASN A 88 -2.25 3.89 17.74
C ASN A 88 -3.53 3.49 16.99
N GLU A 89 -4.29 4.47 16.50
CA GLU A 89 -5.56 4.21 15.80
C GLU A 89 -5.32 3.58 14.42
N ARG A 90 -5.91 2.39 14.20
CA ARG A 90 -5.66 1.60 12.98
C ARG A 90 -6.17 2.27 11.72
N GLU A 91 -7.32 2.94 11.77
CA GLU A 91 -7.86 3.68 10.62
C GLU A 91 -6.95 4.84 10.23
N THR A 92 -6.38 5.54 11.21
CA THR A 92 -5.39 6.59 10.96
C THR A 92 -4.11 6.03 10.37
N LYS A 93 -3.62 4.89 10.87
CA LYS A 93 -2.47 4.20 10.24
C LYS A 93 -2.77 3.80 8.80
N ALA A 94 -3.95 3.25 8.54
CA ALA A 94 -4.35 2.89 7.18
C ALA A 94 -4.42 4.11 6.25
N PHE A 95 -4.92 5.25 6.75
CA PHE A 95 -4.91 6.51 6.01
C PHE A 95 -3.49 6.95 5.65
N ILE A 96 -2.57 6.93 6.63
CA ILE A 96 -1.16 7.31 6.40
C ILE A 96 -0.51 6.36 5.38
N ILE A 97 -0.72 5.06 5.49
CA ILE A 97 -0.18 4.07 4.54
C ILE A 97 -0.69 4.35 3.11
N ARG A 98 -1.96 4.74 2.96
CA ARG A 98 -2.50 5.14 1.64
C ARG A 98 -1.83 6.41 1.09
N GLN A 99 -1.45 7.36 1.95
CA GLN A 99 -0.65 8.52 1.50
C GLN A 99 0.76 8.06 1.04
N LEU A 100 1.41 7.18 1.81
CA LEU A 100 2.70 6.61 1.44
C LEU A 100 2.64 5.78 0.15
N GLN A 101 1.52 5.15 -0.15
CA GLN A 101 1.30 4.46 -1.44
C GLN A 101 1.45 5.43 -2.62
N MET A 102 1.06 6.68 -2.45
CA MET A 102 1.11 7.69 -3.52
C MET A 102 2.48 8.35 -3.62
N LEU A 103 3.04 8.80 -2.50
CA LEU A 103 4.24 9.65 -2.50
C LEU A 103 5.53 8.91 -2.08
N GLY A 104 5.41 7.77 -1.42
CA GLY A 104 6.56 7.05 -0.86
C GLY A 104 7.41 6.38 -1.93
N LYS A 105 8.71 6.33 -1.67
CA LYS A 105 9.70 5.61 -2.46
C LYS A 105 10.45 4.61 -1.56
N ASP A 106 11.72 4.37 -1.82
CA ASP A 106 12.52 3.35 -1.11
C ASP A 106 12.60 3.55 0.41
N GLU A 107 12.50 4.80 0.88
CA GLU A 107 12.51 5.12 2.30
C GLU A 107 11.36 4.49 3.10
N CYS A 108 10.27 4.12 2.42
CA CYS A 108 9.06 3.57 3.06
C CYS A 108 9.06 2.04 3.15
N ILE A 109 9.92 1.34 2.42
CA ILE A 109 9.81 -0.11 2.20
C ILE A 109 9.89 -0.90 3.51
N GLU A 110 10.85 -0.60 4.36
CA GLU A 110 11.06 -1.34 5.61
C GLU A 110 9.85 -1.20 6.55
N THR A 111 9.37 0.03 6.72
CA THR A 111 8.19 0.30 7.57
C THR A 111 6.94 -0.36 7.01
N LEU A 112 6.69 -0.25 5.70
CA LEU A 112 5.54 -0.90 5.07
C LEU A 112 5.61 -2.43 5.21
N ALA A 113 6.79 -3.02 5.02
CA ALA A 113 6.99 -4.46 5.17
C ALA A 113 6.70 -4.95 6.61
N SER A 114 6.93 -4.11 7.61
CA SER A 114 6.64 -4.47 9.02
C SER A 114 5.15 -4.69 9.30
N TYR A 115 4.26 -4.14 8.48
CA TYR A 115 2.81 -4.30 8.60
C TYR A 115 2.22 -5.49 7.82
N LEU A 116 3.04 -6.23 7.08
CA LEU A 116 2.54 -7.33 6.22
C LEU A 116 1.96 -8.52 7.00
N ASN A 117 2.23 -8.63 8.30
CA ASN A 117 1.63 -9.64 9.18
C ASN A 117 0.48 -9.10 10.06
N ASP A 118 0.17 -7.82 9.96
CA ASP A 118 -0.96 -7.23 10.68
C ASP A 118 -2.24 -7.40 9.87
N GLU A 119 -3.23 -8.11 10.40
CA GLU A 119 -4.48 -8.42 9.68
C GLU A 119 -5.26 -7.18 9.23
N SER A 120 -5.15 -6.08 9.96
CA SER A 120 -5.85 -4.84 9.64
C SER A 120 -5.08 -3.97 8.62
N LEU A 121 -3.76 -4.10 8.57
CA LEU A 121 -2.89 -3.19 7.80
C LEU A 121 -2.13 -3.88 6.66
N SER A 122 -2.14 -5.22 6.60
CA SER A 122 -1.45 -5.96 5.54
C SER A 122 -1.95 -5.59 4.13
N GLY A 123 -3.23 -5.40 3.95
CA GLY A 123 -3.81 -4.99 2.67
C GLY A 123 -3.29 -3.63 2.19
N PRO A 124 -3.45 -2.55 2.97
CA PRO A 124 -2.87 -1.26 2.64
C PRO A 124 -1.35 -1.30 2.42
N ALA A 125 -0.60 -1.96 3.30
CA ALA A 125 0.86 -2.07 3.21
C ALA A 125 1.32 -2.81 1.96
N ALA A 126 0.70 -3.95 1.65
CA ALA A 126 1.01 -4.73 0.46
C ALA A 126 0.73 -3.93 -0.83
N ARG A 127 -0.40 -3.22 -0.89
CA ARG A 127 -0.72 -2.34 -2.03
C ARG A 127 0.28 -1.20 -2.18
N ALA A 128 0.74 -0.61 -1.07
CA ALA A 128 1.74 0.44 -1.11
C ALA A 128 3.09 -0.06 -1.63
N LEU A 129 3.51 -1.27 -1.24
CA LEU A 129 4.71 -1.92 -1.76
C LEU A 129 4.57 -2.27 -3.24
N ALA A 130 3.41 -2.77 -3.68
CA ALA A 130 3.13 -3.02 -5.09
C ALA A 130 3.21 -1.73 -5.93
N ALA A 131 2.62 -0.64 -5.43
CA ALA A 131 2.65 0.67 -6.09
C ALA A 131 4.07 1.25 -6.17
N ASN A 132 4.93 1.00 -5.19
CA ASN A 132 6.35 1.36 -5.24
C ASN A 132 7.04 0.72 -6.43
N GLY A 133 6.81 -0.56 -6.68
CA GLY A 133 7.25 -1.27 -7.88
C GLY A 133 8.76 -1.44 -8.02
N SER A 134 9.56 -1.03 -7.04
CA SER A 134 11.01 -1.24 -7.05
C SER A 134 11.37 -2.71 -6.80
N GLU A 135 12.56 -3.11 -7.20
CA GLU A 135 13.09 -4.44 -6.89
C GLU A 135 13.10 -4.72 -5.38
N LYS A 136 13.47 -3.72 -4.57
CA LYS A 136 13.46 -3.82 -3.11
C LYS A 136 12.06 -4.06 -2.54
N ALA A 137 11.05 -3.39 -3.07
CA ALA A 137 9.67 -3.61 -2.67
C ALA A 137 9.21 -5.03 -3.02
N GLY A 138 9.54 -5.51 -4.22
CA GLY A 138 9.30 -6.89 -4.64
C GLY A 138 9.98 -7.92 -3.72
N GLN A 139 11.24 -7.69 -3.39
CA GLN A 139 12.00 -8.55 -2.45
C GLN A 139 11.35 -8.59 -1.07
N ALA A 140 10.84 -7.45 -0.58
CA ALA A 140 10.13 -7.38 0.71
C ALA A 140 8.85 -8.23 0.71
N LEU A 141 8.08 -8.17 -0.38
CA LEU A 141 6.87 -9.01 -0.56
C LEU A 141 7.23 -10.50 -0.61
N VAL A 142 8.23 -10.89 -1.38
CA VAL A 142 8.70 -12.28 -1.47
C VAL A 142 9.20 -12.78 -0.11
N ALA A 143 9.97 -11.96 0.61
CA ALA A 143 10.48 -12.30 1.94
C ALA A 143 9.35 -12.53 2.95
N ALA A 144 8.29 -11.71 2.90
CA ALA A 144 7.11 -11.89 3.74
C ALA A 144 6.41 -13.22 3.45
N LEU A 145 6.26 -13.57 2.18
CA LEU A 145 5.62 -14.83 1.78
C LEU A 145 6.45 -16.05 2.17
N LYS A 146 7.78 -15.98 2.04
CA LYS A 146 8.70 -17.05 2.45
C LYS A 146 8.64 -17.39 3.93
N ARG A 147 8.43 -16.38 4.78
CA ARG A 147 8.34 -16.58 6.24
C ARG A 147 7.15 -17.43 6.65
N ARG A 148 6.11 -17.49 5.84
CA ARG A 148 4.86 -18.24 6.12
C ARG A 148 4.28 -17.94 7.51
N SER A 149 4.65 -16.80 8.08
CA SER A 149 4.17 -16.30 9.36
C SER A 149 3.03 -15.34 9.10
N GLY A 150 1.84 -15.69 9.33
CA GLY A 150 0.70 -14.83 9.09
C GLY A 150 -0.56 -15.63 8.86
N SER A 151 -1.68 -14.96 8.98
CA SER A 151 -2.97 -15.56 8.70
C SER A 151 -3.16 -15.80 7.19
N PRO A 152 -4.10 -16.64 6.80
CA PRO A 152 -4.49 -16.78 5.40
C PRO A 152 -4.83 -15.43 4.74
N LYS A 153 -5.43 -14.51 5.48
CA LYS A 153 -5.75 -13.16 4.99
C LYS A 153 -4.49 -12.37 4.63
N THR A 154 -3.51 -12.29 5.52
CA THR A 154 -2.28 -11.53 5.28
C THR A 154 -1.46 -12.14 4.15
N GLN A 155 -1.42 -13.48 4.05
CA GLN A 155 -0.78 -14.17 2.94
C GLN A 155 -1.44 -13.84 1.59
N LYS A 156 -2.77 -13.81 1.52
CA LYS A 156 -3.50 -13.41 0.31
C LYS A 156 -3.22 -11.97 -0.09
N ASP A 157 -3.15 -11.05 0.86
CA ASP A 157 -2.82 -9.65 0.59
C ASP A 157 -1.43 -9.53 -0.07
N VAL A 158 -0.44 -10.28 0.42
CA VAL A 158 0.91 -10.32 -0.15
C VAL A 158 0.92 -10.96 -1.54
N ILE A 159 0.23 -12.08 -1.72
CA ILE A 159 0.14 -12.78 -3.01
C ILE A 159 -0.50 -11.87 -4.07
N ARG A 160 -1.57 -11.17 -3.75
CA ARG A 160 -2.20 -10.19 -4.65
C ARG A 160 -1.26 -9.06 -5.03
N ALA A 161 -0.52 -8.51 -4.07
CA ALA A 161 0.47 -7.47 -4.33
C ALA A 161 1.60 -7.95 -5.25
N ILE A 162 2.05 -9.18 -5.08
CA ILE A 162 3.04 -9.84 -5.96
C ILE A 162 2.50 -9.95 -7.39
N ALA A 163 1.25 -10.34 -7.56
CA ALA A 163 0.60 -10.41 -8.87
C ALA A 163 0.48 -9.03 -9.52
N ASP A 164 -0.01 -8.04 -8.76
CA ASP A 164 -0.21 -6.66 -9.24
C ASP A 164 1.11 -5.99 -9.67
N ALA A 165 2.18 -6.21 -8.90
CA ALA A 165 3.51 -5.67 -9.20
C ALA A 165 4.33 -6.56 -10.16
N GLN A 166 3.81 -7.71 -10.57
CA GLN A 166 4.48 -8.68 -11.44
C GLN A 166 5.88 -9.06 -10.96
N VAL A 167 5.99 -9.42 -9.68
CA VAL A 167 7.26 -9.79 -9.03
C VAL A 167 7.70 -11.17 -9.49
N LYS A 168 8.50 -11.25 -10.53
CA LYS A 168 8.96 -12.51 -11.17
C LYS A 168 9.70 -13.43 -10.20
N GLU A 169 10.44 -12.87 -9.27
CA GLU A 169 11.23 -13.60 -8.26
C GLU A 169 10.36 -14.40 -7.28
N ALA A 170 9.05 -14.15 -7.27
CA ALA A 170 8.09 -14.87 -6.44
C ALA A 170 7.72 -16.26 -7.00
N GLU A 171 8.05 -16.60 -8.26
CA GLU A 171 7.62 -17.83 -8.90
C GLU A 171 7.93 -19.07 -8.03
N THR A 172 9.14 -19.19 -7.52
CA THR A 172 9.55 -20.36 -6.72
C THR A 172 8.74 -20.52 -5.44
N VAL A 173 8.51 -19.43 -4.71
CA VAL A 173 7.73 -19.50 -3.47
C VAL A 173 6.25 -19.74 -3.73
N LEU A 174 5.71 -19.22 -4.81
CA LEU A 174 4.33 -19.46 -5.22
C LEU A 174 4.13 -20.92 -5.64
N LEU A 175 5.07 -21.51 -6.41
CA LEU A 175 5.04 -22.93 -6.77
C LEU A 175 5.06 -23.83 -5.52
N ALA A 176 5.81 -23.47 -4.50
CA ALA A 176 5.81 -24.18 -3.22
C ALA A 176 4.50 -24.09 -2.44
N LEU A 177 3.64 -23.12 -2.75
CA LEU A 177 2.33 -22.91 -2.12
C LEU A 177 1.16 -23.48 -2.94
N GLN A 178 1.37 -23.80 -4.20
CA GLN A 178 0.29 -24.19 -5.12
C GLN A 178 -0.47 -25.45 -4.69
N GLY A 179 0.12 -26.30 -3.86
CA GLY A 179 -0.51 -27.47 -3.26
C GLY A 179 -1.29 -27.19 -1.97
N ALA A 180 -1.54 -25.92 -1.63
CA ALA A 180 -2.32 -25.55 -0.45
C ALA A 180 -3.72 -26.20 -0.50
N ALA A 181 -4.18 -26.72 0.64
CA ALA A 181 -5.46 -27.44 0.70
C ALA A 181 -6.68 -26.50 0.61
N ASP A 182 -6.56 -25.25 1.01
CA ASP A 182 -7.63 -24.27 0.93
C ASP A 182 -7.85 -23.82 -0.52
N PRO A 183 -9.03 -24.08 -1.13
CA PRO A 183 -9.32 -23.70 -2.51
C PRO A 183 -9.25 -22.17 -2.74
N ASN A 184 -9.58 -21.35 -1.74
CA ASN A 184 -9.47 -19.90 -1.85
C ASN A 184 -8.02 -19.43 -1.91
N MET A 185 -7.13 -20.09 -1.16
CA MET A 185 -5.69 -19.84 -1.25
C MET A 185 -5.13 -20.32 -2.60
N GLN A 186 -5.55 -21.49 -3.05
CA GLN A 186 -5.15 -22.00 -4.38
C GLN A 186 -5.53 -21.04 -5.49
N LYS A 187 -6.72 -20.44 -5.43
CA LYS A 187 -7.16 -19.42 -6.40
C LYS A 187 -6.19 -18.24 -6.47
N GLU A 188 -5.80 -17.70 -5.35
CA GLU A 188 -4.86 -16.57 -5.28
C GLU A 188 -3.46 -16.97 -5.82
N VAL A 189 -2.98 -18.14 -5.45
CA VAL A 189 -1.67 -18.66 -5.91
C VAL A 189 -1.67 -18.91 -7.41
N LEU A 190 -2.69 -19.56 -7.96
CA LEU A 190 -2.78 -19.84 -9.40
C LEU A 190 -2.89 -18.53 -10.20
N TYR A 191 -3.69 -17.58 -9.74
CA TYR A 191 -3.76 -16.27 -10.37
C TYR A 191 -2.40 -15.56 -10.36
N ALA A 192 -1.70 -15.53 -9.23
CA ALA A 192 -0.37 -14.93 -9.13
C ALA A 192 0.63 -15.62 -10.05
N LEU A 193 0.63 -16.96 -10.13
CA LEU A 193 1.47 -17.71 -11.06
C LEU A 193 1.16 -17.37 -12.53
N SER A 194 -0.08 -17.11 -12.87
CA SER A 194 -0.44 -16.64 -14.22
C SER A 194 0.14 -15.26 -14.53
N CYS A 195 0.32 -14.42 -13.53
CA CYS A 195 0.88 -13.06 -13.68
C CYS A 195 2.42 -13.04 -13.72
N VAL A 196 3.07 -13.87 -12.89
CA VAL A 196 4.53 -13.80 -12.68
C VAL A 196 5.28 -15.04 -13.15
N GLY A 197 4.58 -16.15 -13.43
CA GLY A 197 5.17 -17.43 -13.76
C GLY A 197 5.95 -17.42 -15.06
N GLY A 198 7.01 -18.21 -15.10
CA GLY A 198 7.79 -18.53 -16.27
C GLY A 198 7.56 -19.98 -16.72
N SER A 199 8.59 -20.56 -17.33
CA SER A 199 8.54 -21.94 -17.86
C SER A 199 8.23 -23.00 -16.80
N ASN A 200 8.59 -22.76 -15.54
CA ASN A 200 8.34 -23.68 -14.44
C ASN A 200 6.88 -23.68 -13.98
N SER A 201 6.17 -22.58 -14.17
CA SER A 201 4.76 -22.43 -13.79
C SER A 201 3.82 -23.05 -14.81
N LEU A 202 4.18 -23.06 -16.09
CA LEU A 202 3.32 -23.52 -17.17
C LEU A 202 2.83 -24.96 -16.99
N PRO A 203 3.69 -25.96 -16.67
CA PRO A 203 3.22 -27.33 -16.42
C PRO A 203 2.26 -27.44 -15.23
N VAL A 204 2.49 -26.63 -14.19
CA VAL A 204 1.66 -26.60 -12.98
C VAL A 204 0.28 -26.03 -13.30
N LEU A 205 0.22 -24.93 -14.05
CA LEU A 205 -1.03 -24.31 -14.49
C LEU A 205 -1.81 -25.24 -15.43
N ALA A 206 -1.13 -25.88 -16.37
CA ALA A 206 -1.73 -26.86 -17.28
C ALA A 206 -2.32 -28.05 -16.51
N LYS A 207 -1.59 -28.59 -15.53
CA LYS A 207 -2.04 -29.69 -14.69
C LYS A 207 -3.26 -29.30 -13.84
N ALA A 208 -3.26 -28.10 -13.29
CA ALA A 208 -4.38 -27.58 -12.51
C ALA A 208 -5.65 -27.43 -13.39
N ALA A 209 -5.51 -26.90 -14.60
CA ALA A 209 -6.61 -26.76 -15.55
C ALA A 209 -7.15 -28.13 -16.00
N GLU A 210 -6.27 -29.11 -16.26
CA GLU A 210 -6.65 -30.49 -16.59
C GLU A 210 -7.45 -31.14 -15.45
N ASN A 211 -6.99 -30.98 -14.20
CA ASN A 211 -7.69 -31.51 -13.02
C ASN A 211 -9.07 -30.87 -12.81
N ALA A 212 -9.23 -29.61 -13.20
CA ALA A 212 -10.51 -28.90 -13.21
C ALA A 212 -11.39 -29.27 -14.43
N GLY A 213 -10.92 -30.12 -15.33
CA GLY A 213 -11.63 -30.50 -16.55
C GLY A 213 -11.83 -29.34 -17.52
N TYR A 214 -10.97 -28.33 -17.48
CA TYR A 214 -11.04 -27.09 -18.27
C TYR A 214 -12.38 -26.32 -18.08
N THR A 215 -12.97 -26.45 -16.91
CA THR A 215 -14.20 -25.77 -16.54
C THR A 215 -13.95 -24.71 -15.49
N MET A 216 -14.89 -23.77 -15.37
CA MET A 216 -14.86 -22.78 -14.27
C MET A 216 -15.10 -23.50 -12.94
N GLU A 217 -14.20 -23.26 -11.98
CA GLU A 217 -14.30 -23.80 -10.63
C GLU A 217 -13.66 -22.83 -9.63
N ILE A 218 -13.76 -23.14 -8.34
CA ILE A 218 -13.39 -22.19 -7.26
C ILE A 218 -11.93 -21.78 -7.27
N THR A 219 -11.01 -22.62 -7.76
CA THR A 219 -9.56 -22.29 -7.81
C THR A 219 -9.17 -21.44 -9.02
N GLY A 220 -10.06 -21.28 -10.01
CA GLY A 220 -9.75 -20.54 -11.24
C GLY A 220 -8.61 -21.16 -12.06
N ALA A 221 -8.44 -22.49 -12.00
CA ALA A 221 -7.29 -23.17 -12.62
C ALA A 221 -7.27 -23.03 -14.14
N ASN A 222 -8.45 -23.11 -14.78
CA ASN A 222 -8.54 -22.94 -16.24
C ASN A 222 -8.22 -21.50 -16.64
N GLU A 223 -8.80 -20.53 -15.95
CA GLU A 223 -8.57 -19.11 -16.19
C GLU A 223 -7.10 -18.69 -15.96
N ALA A 224 -6.43 -19.33 -15.02
CA ALA A 224 -5.00 -19.09 -14.75
C ALA A 224 -4.08 -19.68 -15.83
N TYR A 225 -4.54 -20.75 -16.52
CA TYR A 225 -3.77 -21.43 -17.58
C TYR A 225 -3.86 -20.71 -18.94
N ILE A 226 -5.00 -20.10 -19.24
CA ILE A 226 -5.23 -19.36 -20.50
C ILE A 226 -4.38 -18.09 -20.54
#